data_7bff7b827759feb1f8257b4104773cac
#
_entry.id   7bff7b827759feb1f8257b4104773cac
#
_cell.length_a   1.000
_cell.length_b   1.000
_cell.length_c   1.000
_cell.angle_alpha   90.00
_cell.angle_beta   90.00
_cell.angle_gamma   90.00
#
_symmetry.space_group_name_H-M   'P 1'
#
loop_
_entity.id
_entity.type
_entity.pdbx_description
1 polymer ?
#
loop_
_entity_poly.entity_id
_entity_poly.type
_entity_poly.pdbx_seq_one_letter_code
_entity_poly.pdbx_strand_id
1 'polypeptide(L)'
;MRFSLCVVWLGLALAACSKREATLPIGEKVCHCGTDDALQDLEWLHDLIVAFEANRDRRDAEVCICKYDGGKDGFLFTDCMSCPDRGMSFVDCQGRPLGLLFGIAGRGYEYFNIDPASVRTVYTTYVKPTLTGKVWKLKSFVDRRTRTTETPTFNGRELTYWIAFNEDGTLTGGGVNQLTGSYAFIDDKYMSIKVHTMTEIYDGSGWEDRMLEALNAAVQCDVGAKSIRIYYHDTATYMEFVATE
;
A
#
# COMPACT_ATOMS: atom_id res chain seq x y z
N MET A 1 32.81 56.65 -33.22
CA MET A 1 32.06 56.49 -31.98
C MET A 1 31.02 55.34 -32.17
N ARG A 2 31.30 54.14 -31.65
CA ARG A 2 30.37 53.01 -31.67
C ARG A 2 29.89 52.77 -30.24
N PHE A 3 28.63 53.00 -30.00
CA PHE A 3 27.97 52.66 -28.73
C PHE A 3 27.52 51.18 -28.75
N SER A 4 28.10 50.40 -27.86
CA SER A 4 27.70 49.00 -27.62
C SER A 4 26.60 49.01 -26.55
N LEU A 5 25.39 48.57 -26.92
CA LEU A 5 24.28 48.35 -25.97
C LEU A 5 24.51 46.97 -25.34
N CYS A 6 24.85 46.94 -24.06
CA CYS A 6 24.75 45.73 -23.24
C CYS A 6 23.27 45.52 -22.82
N VAL A 7 22.64 44.50 -23.41
CA VAL A 7 21.33 44.02 -22.94
C VAL A 7 21.59 43.06 -21.79
N VAL A 8 21.26 43.47 -20.57
CA VAL A 8 21.27 42.61 -19.39
C VAL A 8 19.96 41.81 -19.40
N TRP A 9 20.07 40.51 -19.68
CA TRP A 9 18.97 39.57 -19.47
C TRP A 9 18.90 39.26 -17.99
N LEU A 10 17.89 39.83 -17.29
CA LEU A 10 17.44 39.32 -15.99
C LEU A 10 16.65 38.03 -16.23
N GLY A 11 17.34 36.91 -16.06
CA GLY A 11 16.67 35.59 -15.98
C GLY A 11 15.93 35.47 -14.64
N LEU A 12 14.61 35.67 -14.66
CA LEU A 12 13.75 35.19 -13.59
C LEU A 12 13.80 33.66 -13.62
N ALA A 13 14.58 33.08 -12.74
CA ALA A 13 14.44 31.64 -12.40
C ALA A 13 13.16 31.45 -11.63
N LEU A 14 12.05 31.24 -12.34
CA LEU A 14 10.87 30.63 -11.77
C LEU A 14 11.25 29.19 -11.42
N ALA A 15 11.48 28.93 -10.14
CA ALA A 15 11.57 27.57 -9.61
C ALA A 15 10.21 26.90 -9.82
N ALA A 16 10.03 26.28 -10.99
CA ALA A 16 8.90 25.44 -11.26
C ALA A 16 9.06 24.19 -10.41
N CYS A 17 8.20 24.00 -9.40
CA CYS A 17 7.99 22.69 -8.81
C CYS A 17 7.58 21.73 -9.94
N SER A 18 8.51 20.92 -10.38
CA SER A 18 8.35 19.99 -11.50
C SER A 18 7.36 18.90 -11.08
N LYS A 19 6.31 18.70 -11.88
CA LYS A 19 5.39 17.56 -11.78
C LYS A 19 6.20 16.27 -11.93
N ARG A 20 6.47 15.60 -10.83
CA ARG A 20 6.85 14.18 -10.81
C ARG A 20 5.83 13.41 -10.00
N GLU A 21 5.11 12.52 -10.68
CA GLU A 21 4.41 11.40 -10.04
C GLU A 21 5.45 10.48 -9.44
N ALA A 22 5.72 10.63 -8.15
CA ALA A 22 6.37 9.61 -7.31
C ALA A 22 6.24 10.06 -5.85
N THR A 23 6.02 9.16 -4.94
CA THR A 23 6.32 9.34 -3.52
C THR A 23 7.71 9.98 -3.40
N LEU A 24 7.78 11.18 -2.82
CA LEU A 24 9.06 11.84 -2.61
C LEU A 24 9.93 10.94 -1.72
N PRO A 25 11.19 10.68 -2.08
CA PRO A 25 12.12 10.03 -1.17
C PRO A 25 12.21 10.87 0.11
N ILE A 26 12.32 10.20 1.26
CA ILE A 26 12.49 10.82 2.57
C ILE A 26 13.67 11.79 2.48
N GLY A 27 13.39 13.10 2.67
CA GLY A 27 14.41 14.17 2.63
C GLY A 27 14.31 15.15 1.46
N GLU A 28 13.40 15.02 0.51
CA GLU A 28 13.12 16.07 -0.46
C GLU A 28 12.27 17.20 0.14
N LYS A 29 12.63 18.44 -0.16
CA LYS A 29 11.88 19.63 0.28
C LYS A 29 10.50 19.68 -0.36
N VAL A 30 9.51 20.03 0.44
CA VAL A 30 8.10 20.13 0.02
C VAL A 30 7.70 21.58 -0.13
N CYS A 31 7.83 22.14 -1.35
CA CYS A 31 7.32 23.49 -1.66
C CYS A 31 5.79 23.51 -1.64
N HIS A 32 5.18 24.04 -0.57
CA HIS A 32 3.73 24.09 -0.41
C HIS A 32 3.35 25.20 0.58
N CYS A 33 2.15 25.74 0.48
CA CYS A 33 1.68 26.82 1.36
C CYS A 33 2.59 28.07 1.37
N GLY A 34 3.33 28.33 0.29
CA GLY A 34 4.23 29.48 0.19
C GLY A 34 5.52 29.31 0.97
N THR A 35 5.86 28.11 1.43
CA THR A 35 7.12 27.78 2.09
C THR A 35 8.03 26.99 1.16
N ASP A 36 9.34 27.02 1.43
CA ASP A 36 10.33 26.24 0.70
C ASP A 36 10.34 24.76 1.14
N ASP A 37 9.96 24.50 2.39
CA ASP A 37 9.82 23.15 2.94
C ASP A 37 8.69 23.10 3.98
N ALA A 38 7.48 22.78 3.53
CA ALA A 38 6.30 22.78 4.38
C ALA A 38 6.40 21.82 5.58
N LEU A 39 7.15 20.71 5.45
CA LEU A 39 7.30 19.73 6.54
C LEU A 39 8.17 20.26 7.68
N GLN A 40 9.03 21.26 7.42
CA GLN A 40 9.89 21.89 8.41
C GLN A 40 9.39 23.27 8.83
N ASP A 41 8.86 24.05 7.87
CA ASP A 41 8.56 25.47 8.06
C ASP A 41 7.18 25.71 8.69
N LEU A 42 6.26 24.73 8.57
CA LEU A 42 4.94 24.80 9.23
C LEU A 42 4.98 24.10 10.59
N GLU A 43 5.07 24.86 11.67
CA GLU A 43 5.22 24.36 13.06
C GLU A 43 4.17 23.27 13.38
N TRP A 44 2.90 23.51 13.10
CA TRP A 44 1.83 22.55 13.38
C TRP A 44 2.01 21.21 12.62
N LEU A 45 2.54 21.25 11.37
CA LEU A 45 2.76 20.07 10.55
C LEU A 45 4.01 19.30 11.04
N HIS A 46 5.05 20.03 11.42
CA HIS A 46 6.23 19.45 12.03
C HIS A 46 5.88 18.70 13.32
N ASP A 47 5.10 19.32 14.21
CA ASP A 47 4.65 18.69 15.47
C ASP A 47 3.80 17.44 15.20
N LEU A 48 2.92 17.48 14.19
CA LEU A 48 2.13 16.33 13.77
C LEU A 48 3.03 15.17 13.31
N ILE A 49 4.05 15.44 12.51
CA ILE A 49 5.00 14.42 12.04
C ILE A 49 5.80 13.84 13.21
N VAL A 50 6.28 14.66 14.13
CA VAL A 50 6.96 14.20 15.35
C VAL A 50 6.06 13.27 16.17
N ALA A 51 4.77 13.60 16.29
CA ALA A 51 3.80 12.74 16.96
C ALA A 51 3.57 11.41 16.22
N PHE A 52 3.59 11.41 14.88
CA PHE A 52 3.50 10.19 14.08
C PHE A 52 4.74 9.32 14.23
N GLU A 53 5.94 9.89 14.19
CA GLU A 53 7.20 9.16 14.42
C GLU A 53 7.26 8.51 15.81
N ALA A 54 6.80 9.21 16.84
CA ALA A 54 6.75 8.67 18.21
C ALA A 54 5.81 7.45 18.35
N ASN A 55 4.87 7.27 17.42
CA ASN A 55 3.90 6.18 17.41
C ASN A 55 4.07 5.23 16.22
N ARG A 56 5.18 5.30 15.50
CA ARG A 56 5.45 4.58 14.24
C ARG A 56 5.23 3.07 14.33
N ASP A 57 5.60 2.45 15.44
CA ASP A 57 5.45 1.00 15.64
C ASP A 57 3.99 0.56 15.85
N ARG A 58 3.08 1.50 16.06
CA ARG A 58 1.68 1.21 16.40
C ARG A 58 0.69 1.68 15.35
N ARG A 59 1.06 2.64 14.51
CA ARG A 59 0.15 3.28 13.55
C ARG A 59 0.88 3.63 12.26
N ASP A 60 0.20 3.38 11.16
CA ASP A 60 0.65 3.76 9.83
C ASP A 60 0.07 5.14 9.49
N ALA A 61 0.88 6.16 9.54
CA ALA A 61 0.48 7.53 9.25
C ALA A 61 0.83 7.94 7.81
N GLU A 62 0.05 8.83 7.25
CA GLU A 62 0.30 9.45 5.95
C GLU A 62 -0.09 10.94 5.98
N VAL A 63 0.73 11.76 5.31
CA VAL A 63 0.44 13.16 5.00
C VAL A 63 0.54 13.37 3.50
N CYS A 64 -0.51 13.94 2.92
CA CYS A 64 -0.54 14.33 1.51
C CYS A 64 -0.71 15.86 1.40
N ILE A 65 -0.12 16.45 0.38
CA ILE A 65 -0.47 17.81 -0.07
C ILE A 65 -1.57 17.71 -1.13
N CYS A 66 -2.39 18.76 -1.23
CA CYS A 66 -3.41 18.85 -2.26
C CYS A 66 -3.68 20.31 -2.66
N LYS A 67 -4.35 20.49 -3.81
CA LYS A 67 -4.95 21.74 -4.23
C LYS A 67 -6.47 21.64 -4.12
N TYR A 68 -7.11 22.68 -3.62
CA TYR A 68 -8.56 22.72 -3.48
C TYR A 68 -9.11 24.13 -3.84
N ASP A 69 -10.39 24.22 -4.08
CA ASP A 69 -11.14 25.44 -4.24
C ASP A 69 -10.46 26.47 -5.18
N GLY A 70 -10.10 26.01 -6.39
CA GLY A 70 -9.48 26.83 -7.43
C GLY A 70 -7.97 27.04 -7.28
N GLY A 71 -7.28 26.22 -6.50
CA GLY A 71 -5.82 26.20 -6.43
C GLY A 71 -5.21 26.56 -5.09
N LYS A 72 -6.02 26.73 -4.05
CA LYS A 72 -5.53 26.88 -2.66
C LYS A 72 -4.78 25.63 -2.22
N ASP A 73 -3.75 25.80 -1.40
CA ASP A 73 -2.98 24.73 -0.79
C ASP A 73 -3.67 24.17 0.44
N GLY A 74 -3.64 22.86 0.59
CA GLY A 74 -4.17 22.15 1.74
C GLY A 74 -3.43 20.84 2.02
N PHE A 75 -3.75 20.23 3.15
CA PHE A 75 -3.16 18.96 3.57
C PHE A 75 -4.25 17.95 3.91
N LEU A 76 -3.94 16.69 3.57
CA LEU A 76 -4.70 15.52 3.98
C LEU A 76 -3.80 14.68 4.86
N PHE A 77 -4.28 14.18 5.99
CA PHE A 77 -3.51 13.27 6.82
C PHE A 77 -4.38 12.24 7.53
N THR A 78 -3.79 11.09 7.81
CA THR A 78 -4.36 10.02 8.62
C THR A 78 -3.30 9.39 9.49
N ASP A 79 -3.69 8.86 10.63
CA ASP A 79 -2.84 8.10 11.54
C ASP A 79 -3.06 6.58 11.44
N CYS A 80 -3.86 6.14 10.45
CA CYS A 80 -4.14 4.73 10.24
C CYS A 80 -4.42 4.40 8.76
N MET A 81 -3.35 4.16 7.99
CA MET A 81 -3.45 3.74 6.59
C MET A 81 -4.05 2.34 6.42
N SER A 82 -3.80 1.45 7.38
CA SER A 82 -4.27 0.05 7.37
C SER A 82 -5.69 -0.14 7.92
N CYS A 83 -6.34 0.92 8.44
CA CYS A 83 -7.69 0.81 8.98
C CYS A 83 -8.73 0.64 7.87
N PRO A 84 -9.70 -0.30 7.99
CA PRO A 84 -10.74 -0.53 6.99
C PRO A 84 -11.60 0.70 6.70
N ASP A 85 -11.86 1.50 7.74
CA ASP A 85 -12.73 2.68 7.70
C ASP A 85 -11.92 3.97 7.79
N ARG A 86 -10.70 3.96 7.20
CA ARG A 86 -9.82 5.11 7.30
C ARG A 86 -10.46 6.36 6.72
N GLY A 87 -10.50 7.40 7.53
CA GLY A 87 -10.75 8.77 7.09
C GLY A 87 -9.44 9.54 7.02
N MET A 88 -9.41 10.60 6.20
CA MET A 88 -8.31 11.56 6.18
C MET A 88 -8.81 12.91 6.66
N SER A 89 -8.13 13.47 7.65
CA SER A 89 -8.38 14.85 8.05
C SER A 89 -7.92 15.79 6.95
N PHE A 90 -8.77 16.74 6.60
CA PHE A 90 -8.47 17.79 5.63
C PHE A 90 -8.32 19.12 6.34
N VAL A 91 -7.19 19.80 6.13
CA VAL A 91 -6.86 21.08 6.77
C VAL A 91 -6.25 22.06 5.79
N ASP A 92 -6.32 23.35 6.12
CA ASP A 92 -5.63 24.40 5.37
C ASP A 92 -4.15 24.54 5.78
N CYS A 93 -3.47 25.53 5.19
CA CYS A 93 -2.06 25.81 5.47
C CYS A 93 -1.77 26.22 6.93
N GLN A 94 -2.76 26.63 7.70
CA GLN A 94 -2.66 26.98 9.11
C GLN A 94 -3.02 25.80 10.04
N GLY A 95 -3.26 24.61 9.47
CA GLY A 95 -3.70 23.45 10.26
C GLY A 95 -5.16 23.50 10.70
N ARG A 96 -5.95 24.47 10.23
CA ARG A 96 -7.37 24.57 10.59
C ARG A 96 -8.19 23.51 9.86
N PRO A 97 -9.06 22.77 10.57
CA PRO A 97 -9.83 21.69 9.96
C PRO A 97 -10.82 22.23 8.94
N LEU A 98 -10.82 21.66 7.75
CA LEU A 98 -11.78 21.91 6.68
C LEU A 98 -12.80 20.79 6.55
N GLY A 99 -12.44 19.57 6.98
CA GLY A 99 -13.35 18.44 6.97
C GLY A 99 -12.67 17.09 7.11
N LEU A 100 -13.45 16.04 6.86
CA LEU A 100 -13.02 14.66 6.85
C LEU A 100 -13.34 14.03 5.50
N LEU A 101 -12.32 13.46 4.84
CA LEU A 101 -12.46 12.70 3.60
C LEU A 101 -12.53 11.22 3.92
N PHE A 102 -13.35 10.52 3.13
CA PHE A 102 -13.52 9.07 3.21
C PHE A 102 -13.93 8.55 4.60
N GLY A 103 -13.79 7.24 4.85
CA GLY A 103 -14.28 6.62 6.08
C GLY A 103 -15.81 6.64 6.20
N ILE A 104 -16.34 6.24 7.36
CA ILE A 104 -17.79 6.10 7.59
C ILE A 104 -18.55 7.43 7.51
N ALA A 105 -17.93 8.53 7.94
CA ALA A 105 -18.54 9.86 8.00
C ALA A 105 -17.90 10.86 7.03
N GLY A 106 -16.91 10.43 6.25
CA GLY A 106 -16.17 11.28 5.34
C GLY A 106 -16.90 11.59 4.04
N ARG A 107 -16.42 12.60 3.33
CA ARG A 107 -16.89 13.03 2.01
C ARG A 107 -15.83 12.71 0.95
N GLY A 108 -16.21 12.64 -0.32
CA GLY A 108 -15.27 12.50 -1.43
C GLY A 108 -14.52 13.81 -1.73
N TYR A 109 -13.54 13.73 -2.61
CA TYR A 109 -12.74 14.89 -3.04
C TYR A 109 -13.62 15.99 -3.64
N GLU A 110 -14.65 15.62 -4.38
CA GLU A 110 -15.59 16.55 -5.05
C GLU A 110 -16.33 17.45 -4.06
N TYR A 111 -16.62 16.97 -2.85
CA TYR A 111 -17.32 17.76 -1.84
C TYR A 111 -16.51 18.98 -1.37
N PHE A 112 -15.20 18.86 -1.36
CA PHE A 112 -14.27 19.91 -0.93
C PHE A 112 -13.60 20.61 -2.12
N ASN A 113 -14.02 20.36 -3.36
CA ASN A 113 -13.38 20.85 -4.58
C ASN A 113 -11.87 20.57 -4.61
N ILE A 114 -11.45 19.42 -4.10
CA ILE A 114 -10.06 18.97 -4.17
C ILE A 114 -9.79 18.41 -5.58
N ASP A 115 -8.73 18.89 -6.21
CA ASP A 115 -8.22 18.32 -7.45
C ASP A 115 -7.51 17.00 -7.14
N PRO A 116 -8.07 15.82 -7.52
CA PRO A 116 -7.47 14.53 -7.24
C PRO A 116 -6.07 14.37 -7.86
N ALA A 117 -5.81 15.01 -9.01
CA ALA A 117 -4.53 14.98 -9.69
C ALA A 117 -3.42 15.76 -8.94
N SER A 118 -3.80 16.62 -8.01
CA SER A 118 -2.87 17.39 -7.17
C SER A 118 -2.49 16.66 -5.89
N VAL A 119 -3.20 15.60 -5.52
CA VAL A 119 -2.94 14.86 -4.28
C VAL A 119 -1.64 14.08 -4.41
N ARG A 120 -0.72 14.34 -3.48
CA ARG A 120 0.59 13.69 -3.47
C ARG A 120 1.04 13.44 -2.04
N THR A 121 1.42 12.20 -1.73
CA THR A 121 2.02 11.82 -0.44
C THR A 121 3.38 12.50 -0.29
N VAL A 122 3.59 13.18 0.83
CA VAL A 122 4.83 13.88 1.17
C VAL A 122 5.52 13.32 2.41
N TYR A 123 4.77 12.59 3.23
CA TYR A 123 5.27 11.90 4.40
C TYR A 123 4.43 10.64 4.65
N THR A 124 5.09 9.54 4.99
CA THR A 124 4.40 8.33 5.43
C THR A 124 5.29 7.47 6.32
N THR A 125 4.71 6.93 7.39
CA THR A 125 5.29 5.83 8.16
C THR A 125 4.82 4.47 7.61
N TYR A 126 3.84 4.48 6.70
CA TYR A 126 3.35 3.27 6.08
C TYR A 126 4.38 2.70 5.10
N VAL A 127 4.90 1.55 5.45
CA VAL A 127 5.68 0.74 4.50
C VAL A 127 4.69 -0.15 3.78
N LYS A 128 4.43 0.13 2.49
CA LYS A 128 3.56 -0.75 1.68
C LYS A 128 4.09 -2.18 1.80
N PRO A 129 3.32 -3.10 2.38
CA PRO A 129 3.79 -4.47 2.54
C PRO A 129 4.07 -5.07 1.16
N THR A 130 5.23 -5.69 1.02
CA THR A 130 5.60 -6.36 -0.23
C THR A 130 5.21 -7.82 -0.16
N LEU A 131 4.67 -8.33 -1.26
CA LEU A 131 4.40 -9.75 -1.45
C LEU A 131 5.70 -10.52 -1.66
N THR A 132 6.68 -9.89 -2.33
CA THR A 132 7.98 -10.45 -2.68
C THR A 132 9.00 -10.37 -1.54
N GLY A 133 10.08 -11.14 -1.65
CA GLY A 133 11.18 -11.16 -0.68
C GLY A 133 10.88 -11.87 0.64
N LYS A 134 9.77 -12.59 0.72
CA LYS A 134 9.35 -13.36 1.89
C LYS A 134 8.89 -14.75 1.49
N VAL A 135 9.05 -15.68 2.43
CA VAL A 135 8.40 -17.00 2.36
C VAL A 135 7.13 -16.95 3.20
N TRP A 136 6.03 -17.35 2.59
CA TRP A 136 4.70 -17.31 3.17
C TRP A 136 4.22 -18.71 3.51
N LYS A 137 4.12 -19.05 4.80
CA LYS A 137 3.62 -20.35 5.28
C LYS A 137 2.09 -20.32 5.34
N LEU A 138 1.43 -21.31 4.73
CA LEU A 138 -0.02 -21.48 4.82
C LEU A 138 -0.42 -21.77 6.28
N LYS A 139 -1.27 -20.92 6.81
CA LYS A 139 -1.83 -21.04 8.15
C LYS A 139 -3.18 -21.72 8.14
N SER A 140 -4.09 -21.27 7.28
CA SER A 140 -5.45 -21.78 7.26
C SER A 140 -6.20 -21.46 5.96
N PHE A 141 -7.25 -22.21 5.72
CA PHE A 141 -8.34 -21.91 4.80
C PHE A 141 -9.50 -21.34 5.59
N VAL A 142 -10.09 -20.26 5.13
CA VAL A 142 -11.18 -19.56 5.81
C VAL A 142 -12.37 -19.38 4.86
N ASP A 143 -13.56 -19.78 5.31
CA ASP A 143 -14.82 -19.44 4.65
C ASP A 143 -15.64 -18.54 5.59
N ARG A 144 -15.85 -17.29 5.19
CA ARG A 144 -16.59 -16.29 5.96
C ARG A 144 -18.10 -16.56 5.99
N ARG A 145 -18.65 -17.24 4.98
CA ARG A 145 -20.08 -17.54 4.89
C ARG A 145 -20.47 -18.57 5.93
N THR A 146 -19.67 -19.62 6.06
CA THR A 146 -19.87 -20.70 7.01
C THR A 146 -19.19 -20.45 8.36
N ARG A 147 -18.32 -19.42 8.43
CA ARG A 147 -17.48 -19.08 9.59
C ARG A 147 -16.54 -20.23 9.99
N THR A 148 -16.09 -21.00 9.01
CA THR A 148 -15.15 -22.10 9.23
C THR A 148 -13.71 -21.64 8.99
N THR A 149 -12.80 -22.20 9.80
CA THR A 149 -11.35 -22.05 9.66
C THR A 149 -10.73 -23.41 9.79
N GLU A 150 -9.98 -23.83 8.80
CA GLU A 150 -9.37 -25.15 8.74
C GLU A 150 -7.86 -24.99 8.58
N THR A 151 -7.11 -25.58 9.51
CA THR A 151 -5.63 -25.60 9.45
C THR A 151 -5.18 -26.92 8.83
N PRO A 152 -4.24 -26.92 7.88
CA PRO A 152 -3.73 -28.14 7.27
C PRO A 152 -3.11 -29.06 8.33
N THR A 153 -3.74 -30.20 8.57
CA THR A 153 -3.28 -31.21 9.53
C THR A 153 -3.43 -32.62 8.94
N PHE A 154 -2.55 -33.52 9.33
CA PHE A 154 -2.64 -34.92 8.97
C PHE A 154 -2.19 -35.80 10.15
N ASN A 155 -3.01 -36.74 10.54
CA ASN A 155 -2.75 -37.62 11.70
C ASN A 155 -2.41 -36.83 12.98
N GLY A 156 -3.09 -35.70 13.21
CA GLY A 156 -2.92 -34.84 14.39
C GLY A 156 -1.65 -33.96 14.34
N ARG A 157 -0.91 -33.93 13.23
CA ARG A 157 0.25 -33.08 13.03
C ARG A 157 -0.05 -31.98 12.03
N GLU A 158 0.41 -30.77 12.32
CA GLU A 158 0.33 -29.65 11.39
C GLU A 158 1.24 -29.91 10.19
N LEU A 159 0.69 -29.69 8.98
CA LEU A 159 1.44 -29.77 7.74
C LEU A 159 1.98 -28.39 7.36
N THR A 160 3.16 -28.37 6.77
CA THR A 160 3.78 -27.11 6.34
C THR A 160 3.76 -27.02 4.84
N TYR A 161 2.94 -26.07 4.35
CA TYR A 161 2.91 -25.64 2.96
C TYR A 161 3.36 -24.19 2.90
N TRP A 162 4.12 -23.83 1.88
CA TRP A 162 4.65 -22.47 1.73
C TRP A 162 4.70 -22.04 0.27
N ILE A 163 4.68 -20.73 0.06
CA ILE A 163 4.88 -20.10 -1.24
C ILE A 163 5.82 -18.91 -1.09
N ALA A 164 6.52 -18.57 -2.16
CA ALA A 164 7.32 -17.37 -2.29
C ALA A 164 7.05 -16.72 -3.64
N PHE A 165 6.85 -15.41 -3.64
CA PHE A 165 6.63 -14.62 -4.84
C PHE A 165 7.91 -13.88 -5.19
N ASN A 166 8.35 -13.98 -6.44
CA ASN A 166 9.55 -13.33 -6.95
C ASN A 166 9.19 -12.06 -7.72
N GLU A 167 10.11 -11.11 -7.79
CA GLU A 167 9.91 -9.82 -8.48
C GLU A 167 9.67 -9.96 -9.99
N ASP A 168 10.13 -11.04 -10.58
CA ASP A 168 9.97 -11.36 -12.02
C ASP A 168 8.58 -11.92 -12.36
N GLY A 169 7.66 -12.00 -11.40
CA GLY A 169 6.31 -12.54 -11.59
C GLY A 169 6.26 -14.08 -11.50
N THR A 170 7.36 -14.73 -11.14
CA THR A 170 7.35 -16.17 -10.86
C THR A 170 6.95 -16.46 -9.42
N LEU A 171 6.48 -17.68 -9.18
CA LEU A 171 6.12 -18.18 -7.86
C LEU A 171 6.77 -19.54 -7.67
N THR A 172 7.32 -19.75 -6.48
CA THR A 172 7.81 -21.05 -6.02
C THR A 172 7.11 -21.43 -4.73
N GLY A 173 7.08 -22.70 -4.41
CA GLY A 173 6.45 -23.16 -3.19
C GLY A 173 6.77 -24.62 -2.91
N GLY A 174 6.17 -25.12 -1.85
CA GLY A 174 6.34 -26.50 -1.49
C GLY A 174 5.49 -26.93 -0.32
N GLY A 175 5.46 -28.23 -0.16
CA GLY A 175 4.86 -28.99 0.91
C GLY A 175 5.47 -30.36 0.85
N VAL A 176 4.68 -31.35 0.45
CA VAL A 176 5.19 -32.69 0.06
C VAL A 176 5.82 -32.60 -1.32
N ASN A 177 5.26 -31.81 -2.22
CA ASN A 177 5.76 -31.56 -3.56
C ASN A 177 6.36 -30.15 -3.70
N GLN A 178 7.27 -29.99 -4.66
CA GLN A 178 7.72 -28.68 -5.10
C GLN A 178 6.70 -28.06 -6.06
N LEU A 179 6.43 -26.78 -5.87
CA LEU A 179 5.51 -25.99 -6.67
C LEU A 179 6.30 -24.95 -7.47
N THR A 180 5.88 -24.72 -8.70
CA THR A 180 6.32 -23.59 -9.49
C THR A 180 5.15 -22.96 -10.22
N GLY A 181 5.27 -21.70 -10.59
CA GLY A 181 4.20 -21.01 -11.29
C GLY A 181 4.53 -19.59 -11.60
N SER A 182 3.47 -18.86 -11.96
CA SER A 182 3.52 -17.43 -12.21
C SER A 182 2.34 -16.73 -11.56
N TYR A 183 2.51 -15.43 -11.32
CA TYR A 183 1.44 -14.57 -10.85
C TYR A 183 1.47 -13.22 -11.57
N ALA A 184 0.33 -12.56 -11.65
CA ALA A 184 0.21 -11.21 -12.18
C ALA A 184 -0.85 -10.45 -11.41
N PHE A 185 -0.60 -9.17 -11.15
CA PHE A 185 -1.62 -8.24 -10.69
C PHE A 185 -2.27 -7.55 -11.89
N ILE A 186 -3.60 -7.44 -11.87
CA ILE A 186 -4.37 -6.65 -12.83
C ILE A 186 -4.39 -5.20 -12.37
N ASP A 187 -4.45 -5.00 -11.05
CA ASP A 187 -4.28 -3.75 -10.34
C ASP A 187 -3.69 -4.03 -8.93
N ASP A 188 -3.69 -3.08 -8.02
CA ASP A 188 -3.11 -3.25 -6.67
C ASP A 188 -3.79 -4.36 -5.83
N LYS A 189 -4.92 -4.90 -6.24
CA LYS A 189 -5.75 -5.80 -5.46
C LYS A 189 -6.06 -7.13 -6.17
N TYR A 190 -6.47 -7.05 -7.43
CA TYR A 190 -6.86 -8.24 -8.19
C TYR A 190 -5.64 -8.93 -8.78
N MET A 191 -5.57 -10.24 -8.59
CA MET A 191 -4.45 -11.04 -9.06
C MET A 191 -4.91 -12.31 -9.73
N SER A 192 -4.05 -12.86 -10.58
CA SER A 192 -4.15 -14.22 -11.10
C SER A 192 -2.91 -15.00 -10.73
N ILE A 193 -3.07 -16.25 -10.39
CA ILE A 193 -1.98 -17.20 -10.12
C ILE A 193 -2.18 -18.42 -11.01
N LYS A 194 -1.05 -18.96 -11.51
CA LYS A 194 -1.01 -20.25 -12.20
C LYS A 194 0.12 -21.06 -11.62
N VAL A 195 -0.20 -22.15 -10.96
CA VAL A 195 0.77 -23.05 -10.33
C VAL A 195 0.55 -24.48 -10.79
N HIS A 196 1.64 -25.25 -10.76
CA HIS A 196 1.64 -26.68 -10.96
C HIS A 196 2.72 -27.32 -10.07
N THR A 197 2.60 -28.61 -9.82
CA THR A 197 3.61 -29.37 -9.11
C THR A 197 4.76 -29.74 -10.05
N MET A 198 5.98 -29.71 -9.54
CA MET A 198 7.18 -30.23 -10.22
C MET A 198 7.46 -31.69 -9.89
N THR A 199 6.88 -32.21 -8.82
CA THR A 199 6.98 -33.59 -8.36
C THR A 199 5.59 -34.15 -8.12
N GLU A 200 5.43 -35.48 -8.19
CA GLU A 200 4.13 -36.14 -8.08
C GLU A 200 4.16 -37.15 -6.91
N ILE A 201 4.47 -36.68 -5.71
CA ILE A 201 4.39 -37.50 -4.51
C ILE A 201 2.98 -37.33 -3.93
N TYR A 202 2.27 -38.43 -3.73
CA TYR A 202 0.96 -38.39 -3.09
C TYR A 202 1.08 -38.04 -1.61
N ASP A 203 0.48 -36.92 -1.20
CA ASP A 203 0.59 -36.42 0.18
C ASP A 203 -0.37 -37.12 1.18
N GLY A 204 -1.32 -37.92 0.67
CA GLY A 204 -2.29 -38.66 1.46
C GLY A 204 -3.28 -37.82 2.26
N SER A 205 -3.07 -36.50 2.36
CA SER A 205 -3.90 -35.58 3.14
C SER A 205 -4.93 -34.84 2.31
N GLY A 206 -4.65 -34.60 1.02
CA GLY A 206 -5.46 -33.79 0.10
C GLY A 206 -5.30 -32.28 0.31
N TRP A 207 -4.51 -31.80 1.26
CA TRP A 207 -4.32 -30.38 1.51
C TRP A 207 -3.51 -29.68 0.43
N GLU A 208 -2.54 -30.38 -0.16
CA GLU A 208 -1.74 -29.83 -1.25
C GLU A 208 -2.59 -29.60 -2.50
N ASP A 209 -3.43 -30.58 -2.88
CA ASP A 209 -4.35 -30.47 -4.00
C ASP A 209 -5.32 -29.29 -3.80
N ARG A 210 -5.87 -29.18 -2.58
CA ARG A 210 -6.73 -28.05 -2.21
C ARG A 210 -6.02 -26.70 -2.30
N MET A 211 -4.76 -26.61 -1.87
CA MET A 211 -3.97 -25.39 -1.98
C MET A 211 -3.70 -25.04 -3.45
N LEU A 212 -3.35 -26.02 -4.29
CA LEU A 212 -3.15 -25.82 -5.72
C LEU A 212 -4.41 -25.35 -6.41
N GLU A 213 -5.55 -25.97 -6.14
CA GLU A 213 -6.84 -25.55 -6.68
C GLU A 213 -7.16 -24.12 -6.28
N ALA A 214 -7.03 -23.79 -4.99
CA ALA A 214 -7.28 -22.44 -4.47
C ALA A 214 -6.33 -21.38 -5.05
N LEU A 215 -5.03 -21.70 -5.22
CA LEU A 215 -4.09 -20.80 -5.87
C LEU A 215 -4.45 -20.55 -7.34
N ASN A 216 -4.79 -21.60 -8.09
CA ASN A 216 -5.20 -21.46 -9.50
C ASN A 216 -6.56 -20.75 -9.67
N ALA A 217 -7.38 -20.71 -8.63
CA ALA A 217 -8.64 -19.98 -8.58
C ALA A 217 -8.52 -18.59 -7.91
N ALA A 218 -7.29 -18.12 -7.68
CA ALA A 218 -7.04 -16.83 -7.02
C ALA A 218 -7.61 -15.66 -7.83
N VAL A 219 -8.30 -14.75 -7.13
CA VAL A 219 -8.94 -13.57 -7.74
C VAL A 219 -8.46 -12.26 -7.11
N GLN A 220 -8.00 -12.31 -5.85
CA GLN A 220 -7.59 -11.13 -5.08
C GLN A 220 -6.53 -11.50 -4.05
N CYS A 221 -5.67 -10.54 -3.71
CA CYS A 221 -4.70 -10.68 -2.62
C CYS A 221 -4.69 -9.42 -1.74
N ASP A 222 -4.85 -9.61 -0.43
CA ASP A 222 -4.60 -8.57 0.56
C ASP A 222 -3.23 -8.83 1.18
N VAL A 223 -2.32 -7.88 1.06
CA VAL A 223 -0.94 -8.01 1.55
C VAL A 223 -0.77 -7.18 2.82
N GLY A 224 -0.51 -7.84 3.94
CA GLY A 224 -0.15 -7.22 5.21
C GLY A 224 1.33 -7.41 5.54
N ALA A 225 1.83 -6.74 6.57
CA ALA A 225 3.24 -6.81 6.97
C ALA A 225 3.70 -8.22 7.35
N LYS A 226 2.85 -8.98 8.04
CA LYS A 226 3.14 -10.33 8.57
C LYS A 226 2.24 -11.44 8.03
N SER A 227 1.22 -11.10 7.26
CA SER A 227 0.29 -12.07 6.68
C SER A 227 -0.23 -11.61 5.34
N ILE A 228 -0.59 -12.57 4.49
CA ILE A 228 -1.33 -12.32 3.25
C ILE A 228 -2.60 -13.15 3.26
N ARG A 229 -3.64 -12.65 2.58
CA ARG A 229 -4.87 -13.37 2.30
C ARG A 229 -5.05 -13.46 0.81
N ILE A 230 -5.09 -14.67 0.28
CA ILE A 230 -5.34 -14.93 -1.13
C ILE A 230 -6.78 -15.45 -1.23
N TYR A 231 -7.65 -14.62 -1.80
CA TYR A 231 -9.05 -14.96 -2.04
C TYR A 231 -9.16 -15.77 -3.32
N TYR A 232 -9.98 -16.81 -3.29
CA TYR A 232 -10.20 -17.70 -4.43
C TYR A 232 -11.69 -17.96 -4.67
N HIS A 233 -12.07 -18.12 -5.92
CA HIS A 233 -13.45 -18.17 -6.43
C HIS A 233 -14.23 -16.86 -6.21
N ASP A 234 -14.22 -16.32 -4.98
CA ASP A 234 -14.91 -15.09 -4.59
C ASP A 234 -14.20 -14.42 -3.39
N THR A 235 -14.78 -13.35 -2.84
CA THR A 235 -14.22 -12.61 -1.70
C THR A 235 -14.65 -13.15 -0.33
N ALA A 236 -15.40 -14.26 -0.27
CA ALA A 236 -15.82 -14.87 0.98
C ALA A 236 -14.88 -15.98 1.45
N THR A 237 -14.13 -16.59 0.53
CA THR A 237 -13.19 -17.68 0.81
C THR A 237 -11.75 -17.23 0.56
N TYR A 238 -10.85 -17.54 1.48
CA TYR A 238 -9.43 -17.21 1.33
C TYR A 238 -8.51 -18.19 2.05
N MET A 239 -7.28 -18.25 1.55
CA MET A 239 -6.15 -18.82 2.26
C MET A 239 -5.46 -17.72 3.05
N GLU A 240 -5.16 -17.95 4.32
CA GLU A 240 -4.31 -17.08 5.14
C GLU A 240 -2.89 -17.68 5.20
N PHE A 241 -1.91 -16.86 4.82
CA PHE A 241 -0.50 -17.21 4.97
C PHE A 241 0.17 -16.23 5.94
N VAL A 242 1.20 -16.68 6.63
CA VAL A 242 2.03 -15.88 7.53
C VAL A 242 3.47 -15.86 7.03
N ALA A 243 4.12 -14.70 7.16
CA ALA A 243 5.54 -14.60 6.83
C ALA A 243 6.35 -15.46 7.79
N THR A 244 7.29 -16.22 7.24
CA THR A 244 8.35 -16.84 8.05
C THR A 244 9.48 -15.83 8.25
N GLU A 245 9.95 -15.70 9.48
CA GLU A 245 11.14 -14.90 9.82
C GLU A 245 12.41 -15.47 9.22
#